data_2ffbc2f2e8b01534f1d02c48f36482e7
#
_entry.id   2ffbc2f2e8b01534f1d02c48f36482e7
#
_cell.length_a   1.000
_cell.length_b   1.000
_cell.length_c   1.000
_cell.angle_alpha   90.00
_cell.angle_beta   90.00
_cell.angle_gamma   90.00
#
_symmetry.space_group_name_H-M   'P 1'
#
loop_
_entity.id
_entity.type
_entity.pdbx_description
1 polymer ?
#
loop_
_entity_poly.entity_id
_entity_poly.type
_entity_poly.pdbx_seq_one_letter_code
_entity_poly.pdbx_strand_id
1 'polypeptide(L)'
;MEEENIKPDRVLDCVGLYCPVPIFNTTQEIEKIESGQVLEMVTDDPAAVQDIPRWAKRAGHQFLKLFKEGEHFHFMIRKGT
;
A
#
# COMPACT_ATOMS: atom_id res chain seq x y z
N MET A 1 -10.14 5.90 -16.21
CA MET A 1 -9.74 5.11 -17.10
C MET A 1 -8.41 4.58 -16.85
N GLU A 2 -7.43 5.39 -16.94
CA GLU A 2 -6.11 4.85 -16.83
C GLU A 2 -5.79 4.36 -15.46
N GLU A 3 -6.36 4.99 -14.44
CA GLU A 3 -6.08 4.53 -13.09
C GLU A 3 -6.55 3.13 -12.85
N GLU A 4 -7.57 2.73 -13.56
CA GLU A 4 -8.10 1.39 -13.36
C GLU A 4 -7.19 0.32 -13.88
N ASN A 5 -6.19 0.71 -14.67
CA ASN A 5 -5.26 -0.24 -15.25
C ASN A 5 -3.92 -0.27 -14.52
N ILE A 6 -3.87 0.30 -13.32
CA ILE A 6 -2.65 0.24 -12.53
C ILE A 6 -2.40 -1.20 -12.14
N LYS A 7 -1.22 -1.69 -12.51
CA LYS A 7 -0.84 -3.04 -12.17
C LYS A 7 0.31 -3.00 -11.17
N PRO A 8 0.14 -3.64 -10.02
CA PRO A 8 1.23 -3.64 -9.04
C PRO A 8 2.38 -4.51 -9.51
N ASP A 9 3.57 -4.06 -9.20
CA ASP A 9 4.76 -4.85 -9.46
C ASP A 9 4.98 -5.86 -8.35
N ARG A 10 4.37 -5.62 -7.19
CA ARG A 10 4.47 -6.52 -6.06
C ARG A 10 3.23 -6.37 -5.19
N VAL A 11 2.79 -7.48 -4.60
CA VAL A 11 1.61 -7.50 -3.74
C VAL A 11 2.03 -7.96 -2.35
N LEU A 12 1.59 -7.24 -1.33
CA LEU A 12 1.85 -7.58 0.07
C LEU A 12 0.54 -7.82 0.77
N ASP A 13 0.37 -9.01 1.32
CA ASP A 13 -0.85 -9.42 2.02
C ASP A 13 -0.66 -9.22 3.51
N CYS A 14 -1.39 -8.25 4.07
CA CYS A 14 -1.36 -7.96 5.49
C CYS A 14 -2.69 -8.25 6.15
N VAL A 15 -3.52 -9.08 5.54
CA VAL A 15 -4.81 -9.46 6.12
C VAL A 15 -4.56 -10.21 7.43
N GLY A 16 -5.31 -9.83 8.46
CA GLY A 16 -5.17 -10.44 9.77
C GLY A 16 -4.12 -9.82 10.65
N LEU A 17 -3.40 -8.83 10.15
CA LEU A 17 -2.39 -8.13 10.93
C LEU A 17 -2.94 -6.79 11.38
N TYR A 18 -2.46 -6.32 12.53
CA TYR A 18 -2.96 -5.09 13.13
C TYR A 18 -1.84 -4.07 13.24
N CYS A 19 -2.25 -2.80 13.22
CA CYS A 19 -1.31 -1.70 13.39
C CYS A 19 -0.47 -1.90 14.64
N PRO A 20 0.84 -1.69 14.57
CA PRO A 20 1.58 -1.07 13.45
C PRO A 20 2.26 -2.07 12.51
N VAL A 21 1.92 -3.36 12.61
CA VAL A 21 2.60 -4.39 11.83
C VAL A 21 2.43 -4.19 10.32
N PRO A 22 1.22 -3.85 9.80
CA PRO A 22 1.12 -3.62 8.36
C PRO A 22 2.04 -2.52 7.86
N ILE A 23 2.22 -1.46 8.65
CA ILE A 23 3.10 -0.37 8.24
C ILE A 23 4.54 -0.83 8.20
N PHE A 24 4.98 -1.61 9.20
CA PHE A 24 6.34 -2.13 9.20
C PHE A 24 6.58 -3.03 8.00
N ASN A 25 5.63 -3.92 7.71
CA ASN A 25 5.76 -4.83 6.60
C ASN A 25 5.77 -4.09 5.27
N THR A 26 4.93 -3.06 5.15
CA THR A 26 4.88 -2.26 3.93
C THR A 26 6.20 -1.52 3.73
N THR A 27 6.77 -0.99 4.80
CA THR A 27 8.05 -0.30 4.73
C THR A 27 9.14 -1.23 4.22
N GLN A 28 9.18 -2.45 4.73
CA GLN A 28 10.18 -3.41 4.30
C GLN A 28 9.95 -3.87 2.87
N GLU A 29 8.69 -4.08 2.51
CA GLU A 29 8.38 -4.62 1.20
C GLU A 29 8.65 -3.61 0.09
N ILE A 30 8.37 -2.34 0.36
CA ILE A 30 8.56 -1.32 -0.68
C ILE A 30 10.04 -1.07 -0.95
N GLU A 31 10.91 -1.46 -0.01
CA GLU A 31 12.33 -1.36 -0.25
C GLU A 31 12.80 -2.37 -1.29
N LYS A 32 12.01 -3.40 -1.53
CA LYS A 32 12.40 -4.46 -2.45
C LYS A 32 12.05 -4.15 -3.89
N ILE A 33 11.25 -3.13 -4.14
CA ILE A 33 10.93 -2.72 -5.50
C ILE A 33 11.73 -1.47 -5.83
N GLU A 34 11.71 -1.10 -7.12
CA GLU A 34 12.50 0.02 -7.58
C GLU A 34 11.66 1.28 -7.67
N SER A 35 12.36 2.40 -7.65
CA SER A 35 11.71 3.69 -7.78
C SER A 35 10.80 3.71 -8.99
N GLY A 36 9.58 4.18 -8.79
CA GLY A 36 8.59 4.21 -9.86
C GLY A 36 7.72 2.97 -9.96
N GLN A 37 8.11 1.89 -9.29
CA GLN A 37 7.29 0.69 -9.28
C GLN A 37 6.18 0.80 -8.25
N VAL A 38 5.16 -0.04 -8.38
CA VAL A 38 3.94 0.04 -7.59
C VAL A 38 3.83 -1.17 -6.69
N LEU A 39 3.52 -0.91 -5.42
CA LEU A 39 3.25 -1.95 -4.44
C LEU A 39 1.76 -1.91 -4.10
N GLU A 40 1.12 -3.07 -4.13
CA GLU A 40 -0.25 -3.20 -3.65
C GLU A 40 -0.21 -3.85 -2.28
N MET A 41 -0.74 -3.16 -1.27
CA MET A 41 -0.82 -3.69 0.08
C MET A 41 -2.28 -3.94 0.41
N VAL A 42 -2.57 -5.13 0.92
CA VAL A 42 -3.93 -5.55 1.23
C VAL A 42 -4.03 -5.78 2.73
N THR A 43 -5.07 -5.24 3.36
CA THR A 43 -5.30 -5.46 4.78
C THR A 43 -6.79 -5.37 5.07
N ASP A 44 -7.20 -5.94 6.20
CA ASP A 44 -8.58 -5.79 6.66
C ASP A 44 -8.67 -4.87 7.87
N ASP A 45 -7.61 -4.16 8.19
CA ASP A 45 -7.59 -3.23 9.32
C ASP A 45 -8.08 -1.86 8.88
N PRO A 46 -9.23 -1.39 9.37
CA PRO A 46 -9.74 -0.08 8.94
C PRO A 46 -8.84 1.09 9.31
N ALA A 47 -7.99 0.94 10.33
CA ALA A 47 -7.08 2.01 10.70
C ALA A 47 -6.10 2.32 9.58
N ALA A 48 -5.80 1.35 8.73
CA ALA A 48 -4.85 1.54 7.64
C ALA A 48 -5.36 2.57 6.64
N VAL A 49 -6.67 2.77 6.56
CA VAL A 49 -7.24 3.73 5.62
C VAL A 49 -6.65 5.13 5.84
N GLN A 50 -6.39 5.47 7.09
CA GLN A 50 -5.75 6.75 7.40
C GLN A 50 -4.24 6.64 7.50
N ASP A 51 -3.76 5.52 8.02
CA ASP A 51 -2.34 5.39 8.34
C ASP A 51 -1.48 5.22 7.11
N ILE A 52 -1.94 4.46 6.12
CA ILE A 52 -1.11 4.17 4.95
C ILE A 52 -0.89 5.42 4.08
N PRO A 53 -1.93 6.22 3.77
CA PRO A 53 -1.66 7.44 3.01
C PRO A 53 -0.72 8.39 3.74
N ARG A 54 -0.84 8.48 5.07
CA ARG A 54 0.05 9.34 5.85
C ARG A 54 1.48 8.83 5.82
N TRP A 55 1.63 7.52 5.95
CA TRP A 55 2.94 6.90 5.88
C TRP A 55 3.58 7.13 4.52
N ALA A 56 2.81 6.94 3.45
CA ALA A 56 3.35 7.09 2.10
C ALA A 56 3.86 8.51 1.89
N LYS A 57 3.10 9.50 2.33
CA LYS A 57 3.49 10.89 2.16
C LYS A 57 4.76 11.19 2.96
N ARG A 58 4.82 10.70 4.20
CA ARG A 58 5.95 10.96 5.06
C ARG A 58 7.21 10.29 4.55
N ALA A 59 7.08 9.11 3.98
CA ALA A 59 8.20 8.35 3.48
C ALA A 59 8.65 8.77 2.08
N GLY A 60 7.92 9.69 1.44
CA GLY A 60 8.33 10.15 0.12
C GLY A 60 7.78 9.33 -1.02
N HIS A 61 6.79 8.50 -0.76
CA HIS A 61 6.17 7.70 -1.82
C HIS A 61 4.87 8.35 -2.28
N GLN A 62 4.36 7.91 -3.42
CA GLN A 62 3.14 8.44 -3.98
C GLN A 62 1.99 7.47 -3.73
N PHE A 63 0.98 7.94 -3.00
CA PHE A 63 -0.22 7.15 -2.79
C PHE A 63 -1.14 7.30 -4.00
N LEU A 64 -1.43 6.19 -4.68
CA LEU A 64 -2.16 6.25 -5.93
C LEU A 64 -3.64 6.00 -5.76
N LYS A 65 -4.00 4.96 -5.01
CA LYS A 65 -5.39 4.53 -5.00
C LYS A 65 -5.69 3.68 -3.79
N LEU A 66 -6.89 3.82 -3.28
CA LEU A 66 -7.45 2.97 -2.23
C LEU A 66 -8.80 2.45 -2.72
N PHE A 67 -9.00 1.15 -2.65
CA PHE A 67 -10.31 0.60 -2.93
C PHE A 67 -10.58 -0.56 -2.00
N LYS A 68 -11.85 -0.91 -1.86
CA LYS A 68 -12.28 -1.95 -0.93
C LYS A 68 -12.94 -3.07 -1.70
N GLU A 69 -12.58 -4.31 -1.39
CA GLU A 69 -13.21 -5.49 -1.93
C GLU A 69 -13.64 -6.37 -0.77
N GLY A 70 -14.95 -6.51 -0.57
CA GLY A 70 -15.45 -7.24 0.58
C GLY A 70 -14.97 -6.61 1.87
N GLU A 71 -14.20 -7.36 2.65
CA GLU A 71 -13.67 -6.87 3.91
C GLU A 71 -12.23 -6.38 3.78
N HIS A 72 -11.68 -6.38 2.58
CA HIS A 72 -10.27 -6.08 2.39
C HIS A 72 -10.09 -4.72 1.77
N PHE A 73 -9.10 -3.96 2.27
CA PHE A 73 -8.70 -2.68 1.72
C PHE A 73 -7.44 -2.87 0.89
N HIS A 74 -7.42 -2.33 -0.31
CA HIS A 74 -6.29 -2.41 -1.23
C HIS A 74 -5.68 -1.04 -1.43
N PHE A 75 -4.39 -0.93 -1.20
CA PHE A 75 -3.67 0.34 -1.30
C PHE A 75 -2.61 0.22 -2.39
N MET A 76 -2.67 1.13 -3.36
CA MET A 76 -1.68 1.15 -4.44
C MET A 76 -0.73 2.31 -4.17
N ILE A 77 0.56 1.98 -4.03
CA ILE A 77 1.57 2.94 -3.64
C ILE A 77 2.74 2.86 -4.62
N ARG A 78 3.13 4.00 -5.19
CA ARG A 78 4.29 4.05 -6.07
C ARG A 78 5.52 4.44 -5.27
N LYS A 79 6.58 3.67 -5.41
CA LYS A 79 7.80 3.97 -4.69
C LYS A 79 8.42 5.26 -5.23
N GLY A 80 8.68 6.20 -4.36
CA GLY A 80 9.19 7.50 -4.74
C GLY A 80 10.65 7.72 -4.46
N THR A 81 11.29 6.79 -3.75
CA THR A 81 12.70 7.01 -3.37
C THR A 81 13.60 5.87 -3.76
#